data_dc8556f3ce058dfd5ddfd330fbd6e503
#
_entry.id   dc8556f3ce058dfd5ddfd330fbd6e503
#
_cell.length_a   1.000
_cell.length_b   1.000
_cell.length_c   1.000
_cell.angle_alpha   90.00
_cell.angle_beta   90.00
_cell.angle_gamma   90.00
#
_symmetry.space_group_name_H-M   'P 1'
#
loop_
_entity.id
_entity.type
_entity.pdbx_description
1 polymer ?
#
loop_
_entity_poly.entity_id
_entity_poly.type
_entity_poly.pdbx_seq_one_letter_code
_entity_poly.pdbx_strand_id
1 'polypeptide(L)'
;MFQNLEIFQMSSAMARHAGARQALISENIANSDTPGYKSKDLNNFKEFFSGDLSGMQKATRDSHLHGSILSRHSSKIIQMRESNSPNGNSISIEGEMLKAAETNKQHDRSLAIYKSAMKILRFSLGKV
;
A
#
# COMPACT_ATOMS: atom_id res chain seq x y z
N MET A 1 20.13 -2.30 15.89
CA MET A 1 20.30 -3.06 14.64
C MET A 1 18.97 -3.49 14.01
N PHE A 2 18.01 -3.93 14.80
CA PHE A 2 16.71 -4.42 14.29
C PHE A 2 15.73 -3.34 13.80
N GLN A 3 15.81 -2.11 14.30
CA GLN A 3 14.96 -1.00 13.85
C GLN A 3 15.18 -0.62 12.38
N ASN A 4 16.40 -0.79 11.85
CA ASN A 4 16.67 -0.52 10.44
C ASN A 4 15.99 -1.55 9.52
N LEU A 5 15.77 -2.78 9.97
CA LEU A 5 15.02 -3.79 9.23
C LEU A 5 13.52 -3.41 9.16
N GLU A 6 12.95 -2.85 10.21
CA GLU A 6 11.57 -2.36 10.21
C GLU A 6 11.36 -1.21 9.22
N ILE A 7 12.31 -0.27 9.13
CA ILE A 7 12.27 0.83 8.17
C ILE A 7 12.25 0.30 6.74
N PHE A 8 13.08 -0.70 6.41
CA PHE A 8 13.09 -1.32 5.09
C PHE A 8 11.81 -2.09 4.82
N GLN A 9 11.29 -2.80 5.80
CA GLN A 9 10.02 -3.52 5.68
C GLN A 9 8.86 -2.55 5.45
N MET A 10 8.81 -1.48 6.24
CA MET A 10 7.79 -0.43 6.11
C MET A 10 7.86 0.27 4.77
N SER A 11 9.06 0.70 4.34
CA SER A 11 9.21 1.38 3.05
C SER A 11 8.86 0.47 1.87
N SER A 12 9.28 -0.79 1.88
CA SER A 12 8.92 -1.74 0.84
C SER A 12 7.42 -2.10 0.85
N ALA A 13 6.80 -2.20 2.03
CA ALA A 13 5.35 -2.39 2.17
C ALA A 13 4.58 -1.19 1.62
N MET A 14 5.05 0.04 1.90
CA MET A 14 4.46 1.27 1.38
C MET A 14 4.57 1.36 -0.14
N ALA A 15 5.71 0.98 -0.72
CA ALA A 15 5.89 0.95 -2.18
C ALA A 15 4.94 -0.05 -2.84
N ARG A 16 4.81 -1.27 -2.28
CA ARG A 16 3.88 -2.29 -2.79
C ARG A 16 2.43 -1.86 -2.67
N HIS A 17 2.05 -1.27 -1.55
CA HIS A 17 0.70 -0.74 -1.34
C HIS A 17 0.37 0.35 -2.36
N ALA A 18 1.29 1.29 -2.60
CA ALA A 18 1.13 2.32 -3.62
C ALA A 18 1.01 1.72 -5.03
N GLY A 19 1.82 0.72 -5.38
CA GLY A 19 1.72 0.02 -6.67
C GLY A 19 0.38 -0.70 -6.85
N ALA A 20 -0.10 -1.40 -5.83
CA ALA A 20 -1.40 -2.06 -5.86
C ALA A 20 -2.56 -1.06 -5.97
N ARG A 21 -2.49 0.08 -5.27
CA ARG A 21 -3.49 1.15 -5.37
C ARG A 21 -3.49 1.78 -6.75
N GLN A 22 -2.31 2.01 -7.34
CA GLN A 22 -2.20 2.53 -8.71
C GLN A 22 -2.84 1.61 -9.74
N ALA A 23 -2.72 0.29 -9.59
CA ALA A 23 -3.37 -0.68 -10.46
C ALA A 23 -4.90 -0.56 -10.40
N LEU A 24 -5.49 -0.41 -9.20
CA LEU A 24 -6.93 -0.22 -9.04
C LEU A 24 -7.41 1.12 -9.62
N ILE A 25 -6.64 2.19 -9.44
CA ILE A 25 -6.95 3.50 -10.03
C ILE A 25 -6.96 3.38 -11.57
N SER A 26 -6.00 2.69 -12.14
CA SER A 26 -5.96 2.46 -13.60
C SER A 26 -7.13 1.61 -14.07
N GLU A 27 -7.54 0.59 -13.30
CA GLU A 27 -8.74 -0.21 -13.57
C GLU A 27 -10.01 0.65 -13.51
N ASN A 28 -10.13 1.52 -12.51
CA ASN A 28 -11.26 2.46 -12.39
C ASN A 28 -11.34 3.41 -13.59
N ILE A 29 -10.21 4.02 -13.98
CA ILE A 29 -10.15 4.94 -15.12
C ILE A 29 -10.54 4.20 -16.42
N ALA A 30 -10.04 3.00 -16.63
CA ALA A 30 -10.37 2.20 -17.81
C ALA A 30 -11.86 1.83 -17.89
N ASN A 31 -12.54 1.75 -16.74
CA ASN A 31 -13.97 1.43 -16.64
C ASN A 31 -14.85 2.65 -16.36
N SER A 32 -14.33 3.85 -16.54
CA SER A 32 -15.08 5.10 -16.29
C SER A 32 -16.35 5.22 -17.12
N ASP A 33 -16.38 4.63 -18.32
CA ASP A 33 -17.55 4.63 -19.22
C ASP A 33 -18.38 3.32 -19.12
N THR A 34 -18.01 2.39 -18.25
CA THR A 34 -18.74 1.13 -18.10
C THR A 34 -19.97 1.34 -17.21
N PRO A 35 -21.21 1.16 -17.73
CA PRO A 35 -22.42 1.35 -16.93
C PRO A 35 -22.47 0.42 -15.72
N GLY A 36 -22.82 0.99 -14.55
CA GLY A 36 -22.95 0.23 -13.32
C GLY A 36 -21.64 -0.24 -12.67
N TYR A 37 -20.49 0.18 -13.18
CA TYR A 37 -19.19 -0.13 -12.57
C TYR A 37 -19.03 0.61 -11.25
N LYS A 38 -18.53 -0.11 -10.24
CA LYS A 38 -18.26 0.43 -8.91
C LYS A 38 -16.77 0.61 -8.72
N SER A 39 -16.36 1.84 -8.38
CA SER A 39 -14.96 2.14 -8.11
C SER A 39 -14.42 1.32 -6.94
N LYS A 40 -13.18 0.87 -7.09
CA LYS A 40 -12.45 0.10 -6.08
C LYS A 40 -11.28 0.96 -5.58
N ASP A 41 -11.01 0.91 -4.29
CA ASP A 41 -9.81 1.52 -3.71
C ASP A 41 -9.23 0.60 -2.64
N LEU A 42 -8.01 0.84 -2.22
CA LEU A 42 -7.41 0.17 -1.07
C LEU A 42 -7.65 0.99 0.20
N ASN A 43 -7.72 0.29 1.33
CA ASN A 43 -7.67 0.94 2.62
C ASN A 43 -6.39 1.76 2.78
N ASN A 44 -6.43 2.77 3.66
CA ASN A 44 -5.29 3.64 3.90
C ASN A 44 -4.06 2.83 4.37
N PHE A 45 -2.86 3.22 3.92
CA PHE A 45 -1.62 2.56 4.32
C PHE A 45 -1.44 2.48 5.84
N LYS A 46 -1.89 3.49 6.59
CA LYS A 46 -1.86 3.47 8.05
C LYS A 46 -2.66 2.30 8.63
N GLU A 47 -3.86 2.05 8.10
CA GLU A 47 -4.71 0.92 8.52
C GLU A 47 -4.13 -0.42 8.06
N PHE A 48 -3.59 -0.45 6.83
CA PHE A 48 -2.90 -1.60 6.28
C PHE A 48 -1.68 -2.00 7.12
N PHE A 49 -0.88 -1.04 7.60
CA PHE A 49 0.33 -1.30 8.38
C PHE A 49 0.05 -1.49 9.86
N SER A 50 -0.98 -0.81 10.41
CA SER A 50 -1.42 -0.96 11.80
C SER A 50 -2.34 -2.16 12.01
N GLY A 51 -2.66 -2.89 10.92
CA GLY A 51 -3.58 -4.02 10.94
C GLY A 51 -3.23 -4.99 12.06
N ASP A 52 -4.23 -5.29 12.83
CA ASP A 52 -4.25 -5.96 14.11
C ASP A 52 -3.29 -7.17 14.18
N LEU A 53 -2.29 -7.04 15.03
CA LEU A 53 -1.40 -8.14 15.39
C LEU A 53 -2.13 -9.21 16.24
N SER A 54 -3.39 -8.99 16.61
CA SER A 54 -4.18 -9.88 17.46
C SER A 54 -4.52 -11.22 16.80
N GLY A 55 -4.47 -11.29 15.47
CA GLY A 55 -4.65 -12.54 14.70
C GLY A 55 -3.36 -13.35 14.48
N MET A 56 -2.24 -12.92 15.02
CA MET A 56 -0.98 -13.64 14.84
C MET A 56 -1.02 -14.96 15.59
N GLN A 57 -0.77 -16.06 14.87
CA GLN A 57 -0.45 -17.34 15.51
C GLN A 57 0.73 -17.12 16.45
N LYS A 58 0.50 -17.24 17.75
CA LYS A 58 1.57 -17.25 18.75
C LYS A 58 2.40 -18.51 18.52
N ALA A 59 3.62 -18.33 18.01
CA ALA A 59 4.58 -19.42 18.02
C ALA A 59 4.95 -19.72 19.47
N THR A 60 4.53 -20.87 19.95
CA THR A 60 4.82 -21.33 21.31
C THR A 60 6.16 -22.06 21.42
N ARG A 61 6.83 -22.33 20.29
CA ARG A 61 8.15 -22.97 20.19
C ARG A 61 8.98 -22.30 19.11
N ASP A 62 10.29 -22.18 19.31
CA ASP A 62 11.25 -21.53 18.39
C ASP A 62 11.32 -22.20 17.00
N SER A 63 10.96 -23.49 16.92
CA SER A 63 10.92 -24.24 15.67
C SER A 63 9.64 -24.04 14.84
N HIS A 64 8.66 -23.26 15.31
CA HIS A 64 7.46 -22.97 14.53
C HIS A 64 7.78 -21.99 13.42
N LEU A 65 7.44 -22.37 12.18
CA LEU A 65 7.49 -21.47 11.04
C LEU A 65 6.49 -20.33 11.25
N HIS A 66 7.01 -19.16 11.57
CA HIS A 66 6.24 -17.93 11.57
C HIS A 66 5.91 -17.61 10.12
N GLY A 67 4.65 -17.47 9.79
CA GLY A 67 4.23 -17.01 8.47
C GLY A 67 5.02 -15.76 8.05
N SER A 68 5.33 -15.64 6.76
CA SER A 68 6.08 -14.51 6.23
C SER A 68 5.45 -13.19 6.69
N ILE A 69 6.27 -12.25 7.14
CA ILE A 69 5.88 -10.88 7.48
C ILE A 69 5.16 -10.22 6.29
N LEU A 70 5.47 -10.65 5.08
CA LEU A 70 4.84 -10.21 3.83
C LEU A 70 3.37 -10.63 3.69
N SER A 71 2.95 -11.72 4.31
CA SER A 71 1.55 -12.17 4.29
C SER A 71 0.69 -11.50 5.38
N ARG A 72 1.33 -10.80 6.32
CA ARG A 72 0.65 -10.14 7.45
C ARG A 72 -0.11 -8.88 7.04
N HIS A 73 0.25 -8.28 5.91
CA HIS A 73 -0.36 -7.05 5.44
C HIS A 73 -1.25 -7.37 4.24
N SER A 74 -2.50 -7.73 4.52
CA SER A 74 -3.51 -7.92 3.48
C SER A 74 -4.14 -6.59 3.13
N SER A 75 -3.96 -6.17 1.88
CA SER A 75 -4.67 -5.00 1.35
C SER A 75 -6.15 -5.35 1.18
N LYS A 76 -7.00 -4.67 1.92
CA LYS A 76 -8.45 -4.82 1.79
C LYS A 76 -8.94 -3.91 0.67
N ILE A 77 -9.55 -4.49 -0.35
CA ILE A 77 -10.23 -3.74 -1.41
C ILE A 77 -11.56 -3.25 -0.85
N ILE A 78 -11.78 -1.94 -0.92
CA ILE A 78 -13.00 -1.28 -0.50
C ILE A 78 -13.72 -0.83 -1.78
N GLN A 79 -14.99 -1.21 -1.93
CA GLN A 79 -15.85 -0.66 -2.97
C GLN A 79 -16.40 0.68 -2.48
N MET A 80 -16.09 1.74 -3.18
CA MET A 80 -16.64 3.06 -2.89
C MET A 80 -18.04 3.18 -3.46
N ARG A 81 -18.97 3.63 -2.63
CA ARG A 81 -20.33 4.00 -3.04
C ARG A 81 -20.36 5.51 -3.27
N GLU A 82 -19.60 6.01 -4.21
CA GLU A 82 -19.66 7.42 -4.54
C GLU A 82 -20.37 7.65 -5.85
N SER A 83 -21.22 8.67 -5.79
CA SER A 83 -21.85 9.41 -6.88
C SER A 83 -23.01 8.75 -7.60
N ASN A 84 -24.16 9.38 -7.42
CA ASN A 84 -25.36 9.23 -8.24
C ASN A 84 -25.17 9.90 -9.61
N SER A 85 -24.30 9.36 -10.47
CA SER A 85 -24.38 9.69 -11.87
C SER A 85 -25.64 9.07 -12.47
N PRO A 86 -26.35 9.76 -13.37
CA PRO A 86 -27.56 9.22 -14.01
C PRO A 86 -27.36 7.85 -14.67
N ASN A 87 -26.14 7.51 -15.05
CA ASN A 87 -25.74 6.25 -15.68
C ASN A 87 -25.36 5.14 -14.68
N GLY A 88 -25.56 5.36 -13.36
CA GLY A 88 -25.18 4.39 -12.33
C GLY A 88 -23.68 4.20 -12.14
N ASN A 89 -22.85 5.04 -12.79
CA ASN A 89 -21.40 4.99 -12.67
C ASN A 89 -20.95 5.81 -11.47
N SER A 90 -20.05 5.24 -10.63
CA SER A 90 -19.54 5.89 -9.42
C SER A 90 -18.14 6.47 -9.58
N ILE A 91 -17.65 6.60 -10.81
CA ILE A 91 -16.27 7.06 -11.08
C ILE A 91 -16.26 8.51 -11.53
N SER A 92 -15.49 9.35 -10.84
CA SER A 92 -15.05 10.65 -11.32
C SER A 92 -13.62 10.55 -11.81
N ILE A 93 -13.39 10.76 -13.12
CA ILE A 93 -12.04 10.73 -13.70
C ILE A 93 -11.12 11.72 -13.01
N GLU A 94 -11.60 12.91 -12.72
CA GLU A 94 -10.83 13.95 -12.01
C GLU A 94 -10.42 13.47 -10.61
N GLY A 95 -11.35 12.82 -9.89
CA GLY A 95 -11.07 12.22 -8.59
C GLY A 95 -10.03 11.10 -8.66
N GLU A 96 -10.12 10.23 -9.66
CA GLU A 96 -9.14 9.15 -9.85
C GLU A 96 -7.76 9.70 -10.25
N MET A 97 -7.69 10.76 -11.07
CA MET A 97 -6.43 11.44 -11.39
C MET A 97 -5.77 12.06 -10.15
N LEU A 98 -6.56 12.65 -9.25
CA LEU A 98 -6.05 13.18 -7.99
C LEU A 98 -5.49 12.04 -7.10
N LYS A 99 -6.23 10.94 -6.97
CA LYS A 99 -5.77 9.73 -6.26
C LYS A 99 -4.49 9.16 -6.86
N ALA A 100 -4.37 9.17 -8.20
CA ALA A 100 -3.14 8.74 -8.88
C ALA A 100 -1.95 9.62 -8.50
N ALA A 101 -2.12 10.94 -8.47
CA ALA A 101 -1.07 11.87 -8.08
C ALA A 101 -0.65 11.68 -6.62
N GLU A 102 -1.60 11.45 -5.70
CA GLU A 102 -1.32 11.14 -4.30
C GLU A 102 -0.58 9.81 -4.14
N THR A 103 -0.98 8.80 -4.90
CA THR A 103 -0.36 7.48 -4.88
C THR A 103 1.08 7.53 -5.40
N ASN A 104 1.34 8.30 -6.45
CA ASN A 104 2.69 8.53 -6.96
C ASN A 104 3.57 9.24 -5.90
N LYS A 105 3.06 10.27 -5.23
CA LYS A 105 3.78 10.92 -4.12
C LYS A 105 4.08 9.93 -2.98
N GLN A 106 3.16 9.03 -2.67
CA GLN A 106 3.36 8.00 -1.66
C GLN A 106 4.46 7.02 -2.07
N HIS A 107 4.47 6.60 -3.33
CA HIS A 107 5.52 5.75 -3.89
C HIS A 107 6.89 6.43 -3.83
N ASP A 108 6.99 7.68 -4.30
CA ASP A 108 8.24 8.44 -4.28
C ASP A 108 8.78 8.64 -2.86
N ARG A 109 7.87 8.91 -1.90
CA ARG A 109 8.22 9.00 -0.48
C ARG A 109 8.79 7.68 0.03
N SER A 110 8.22 6.54 -0.33
CA SER A 110 8.71 5.23 0.08
C SER A 110 10.12 4.97 -0.45
N LEU A 111 10.40 5.32 -1.70
CA LEU A 111 11.72 5.20 -2.30
C LEU A 111 12.74 6.15 -1.65
N ALA A 112 12.33 7.37 -1.31
CA ALA A 112 13.20 8.33 -0.61
C ALA A 112 13.61 7.81 0.77
N ILE A 113 12.66 7.24 1.53
CA ILE A 113 12.93 6.62 2.84
C ILE A 113 13.90 5.45 2.67
N TYR A 114 13.66 4.57 1.70
CA TYR A 114 14.52 3.43 1.43
C TYR A 114 15.96 3.87 1.09
N LYS A 115 16.10 4.81 0.16
CA LYS A 115 17.42 5.36 -0.24
C LYS A 115 18.15 6.01 0.94
N SER A 116 17.44 6.76 1.78
CA SER A 116 18.00 7.39 2.96
C SER A 116 18.50 6.36 3.97
N ALA A 117 17.70 5.35 4.26
CA ALA A 117 18.09 4.26 5.16
C ALA A 117 19.30 3.48 4.64
N MET A 118 19.35 3.19 3.32
CA MET A 118 20.51 2.57 2.68
C MET A 118 21.76 3.42 2.77
N LYS A 119 21.62 4.74 2.62
CA LYS A 119 22.75 5.67 2.76
C LYS A 119 23.32 5.64 4.18
N ILE A 120 22.47 5.66 5.19
CA ILE A 120 22.88 5.57 6.60
C ILE A 120 23.65 4.26 6.86
N LEU A 121 23.12 3.13 6.35
CA LEU A 121 23.81 1.85 6.48
C LEU A 121 25.18 1.83 5.81
N ARG A 122 25.30 2.39 4.60
CA ARG A 122 26.60 2.47 3.91
C ARG A 122 27.62 3.28 4.70
N PHE A 123 27.18 4.41 5.25
CA PHE A 123 28.05 5.23 6.12
C PHE A 123 28.49 4.48 7.37
N SER A 124 27.59 3.73 8.01
CA SER A 124 27.91 2.96 9.22
C SER A 124 28.90 1.83 8.94
N LEU A 125 28.92 1.29 7.71
CA LEU A 125 29.83 0.24 7.28
C LEU A 125 31.16 0.78 6.72
N GLY A 126 31.39 2.09 6.80
CA GLY A 126 32.65 2.73 6.36
C GLY A 126 32.87 2.68 4.84
N LYS A 127 31.85 2.36 4.04
CA LYS A 127 31.91 2.42 2.58
C LYS A 127 31.29 3.75 2.12
N VAL A 128 32.16 4.68 1.78
CA VAL A 128 31.80 5.94 1.08
C VAL A 128 31.61 5.66 -0.40
#